data_96c3795d0e17783c2713036ed0ee4ba3
#
_entry.id   96c3795d0e17783c2713036ed0ee4ba3
#
_cell.length_a   1.000
_cell.length_b   1.000
_cell.length_c   1.000
_cell.angle_alpha   90.00
_cell.angle_beta   90.00
_cell.angle_gamma   90.00
#
_symmetry.space_group_name_H-M   'P 1'
#
loop_
_entity.id
_entity.type
_entity.pdbx_description
1 polymer ?
#
loop_
_entity_poly.entity_id
_entity_poly.type
_entity_poly.pdbx_seq_one_letter_code
_entity_poly.pdbx_strand_id
1 'polypeptide(L)'
;VLNCTYDIKISTSQADVKTKIEADSELFPIDFQAYVKQWTGSNNAQVTNYNNGIFTIEFTTTNRISNKDEYFTYKLPEIPFSSRVLNSKRNQPLEIPYLSDVLYDYRISLSDSIELQSIPRIKTINNSVGTFDIETKTQNSSISIKKKYEIKKQLIYPNEYQLFRTLNNENEINQGKELIFEIK
;
A
#
# COMPACT_ATOMS: atom_id res chain seq x y z
N VAL A 1 -12.21 -8.41 -1.57
CA VAL A 1 -11.96 -7.23 -0.72
C VAL A 1 -10.68 -7.44 0.06
N LEU A 2 -9.80 -6.43 0.14
CA LEU A 2 -8.60 -6.43 0.95
C LEU A 2 -8.51 -5.11 1.71
N ASN A 3 -8.61 -5.15 3.03
CA ASN A 3 -8.43 -3.99 3.89
C ASN A 3 -7.18 -4.17 4.74
N CYS A 4 -6.26 -3.22 4.66
CA CYS A 4 -5.03 -3.22 5.43
C CYS A 4 -4.96 -1.95 6.28
N THR A 5 -4.93 -2.12 7.59
CA THR A 5 -4.68 -1.02 8.54
C THR A 5 -3.28 -1.16 9.09
N TYR A 6 -2.50 -0.09 9.06
CA TYR A 6 -1.13 -0.02 9.55
C TYR A 6 -1.02 1.02 10.65
N ASP A 7 -0.56 0.60 11.82
CA ASP A 7 -0.08 1.48 12.88
C ASP A 7 1.46 1.44 12.86
N ILE A 8 2.08 2.56 12.55
CA ILE A 8 3.52 2.66 12.30
C ILE A 8 4.11 3.69 13.26
N LYS A 9 5.17 3.30 13.98
CA LYS A 9 5.98 4.23 14.78
C LYS A 9 7.35 4.35 14.15
N ILE A 10 7.71 5.56 13.71
CA ILE A 10 8.97 5.83 13.03
C ILE A 10 9.93 6.55 13.98
N SER A 11 11.16 6.04 14.07
CA SER A 11 12.32 6.67 14.66
C SER A 11 13.42 6.84 13.60
N THR A 12 14.54 7.45 13.96
CA THR A 12 15.65 7.69 13.03
C THR A 12 16.33 6.43 12.50
N SER A 13 16.16 5.30 13.18
CA SER A 13 16.88 4.04 12.85
C SER A 13 15.96 2.88 12.49
N GLN A 14 14.67 2.94 12.86
CA GLN A 14 13.74 1.83 12.66
C GLN A 14 12.31 2.30 12.56
N ALA A 15 11.45 1.43 12.03
CA ALA A 15 10.00 1.55 12.09
C ALA A 15 9.40 0.29 12.72
N ASP A 16 8.59 0.47 13.74
CA ASP A 16 7.78 -0.57 14.34
C ASP A 16 6.40 -0.55 13.69
N VAL A 17 6.00 -1.67 13.12
CA VAL A 17 4.79 -1.79 12.32
C VAL A 17 3.89 -2.85 12.93
N LYS A 18 2.65 -2.44 13.21
CA LYS A 18 1.55 -3.34 13.49
C LYS A 18 0.52 -3.21 12.37
N THR A 19 0.16 -4.30 11.74
CA THR A 19 -0.83 -4.28 10.67
C THR A 19 -1.94 -5.29 10.94
N LYS A 20 -3.17 -4.86 10.66
CA LYS A 20 -4.35 -5.72 10.59
C LYS A 20 -4.75 -5.85 9.14
N ILE A 21 -4.85 -7.08 8.65
CA ILE A 21 -5.26 -7.41 7.29
C ILE A 21 -6.58 -8.15 7.36
N GLU A 22 -7.58 -7.65 6.67
CA GLU A 22 -8.87 -8.30 6.45
C GLU A 22 -8.98 -8.62 4.97
N ALA A 23 -9.07 -9.91 4.64
CA ALA A 23 -9.11 -10.35 3.25
C ALA A 23 -9.95 -11.60 3.10
N ASP A 24 -10.45 -11.78 1.87
CA ASP A 24 -11.06 -13.05 1.49
C ASP A 24 -10.02 -14.17 1.53
N SER A 25 -10.35 -15.28 2.17
CA SER A 25 -9.43 -16.39 2.45
C SER A 25 -8.77 -16.98 1.19
N GLU A 26 -9.38 -16.82 0.02
CA GLU A 26 -8.87 -17.30 -1.27
C GLU A 26 -7.70 -16.47 -1.81
N LEU A 27 -7.43 -15.28 -1.25
CA LEU A 27 -6.39 -14.37 -1.74
C LEU A 27 -4.98 -14.70 -1.21
N PHE A 28 -4.86 -15.57 -0.21
CA PHE A 28 -3.58 -15.84 0.43
C PHE A 28 -3.01 -17.21 0.10
N PRO A 29 -1.69 -17.28 -0.16
CA PRO A 29 -1.01 -18.55 -0.45
C PRO A 29 -1.00 -19.47 0.78
N ILE A 30 -0.84 -20.77 0.53
CA ILE A 30 -0.84 -21.84 1.53
C ILE A 30 0.26 -21.62 2.60
N ASP A 31 1.42 -21.07 2.22
CA ASP A 31 2.48 -20.68 3.16
C ASP A 31 2.44 -19.17 3.43
N PHE A 32 1.47 -18.78 4.23
CA PHE A 32 1.28 -17.38 4.59
C PHE A 32 2.46 -16.79 5.39
N GLN A 33 3.11 -17.60 6.24
CA GLN A 33 4.24 -17.14 7.05
C GLN A 33 5.47 -16.79 6.19
N ALA A 34 5.78 -17.60 5.18
CA ALA A 34 6.86 -17.31 4.23
C ALA A 34 6.56 -16.07 3.41
N TYR A 35 5.31 -15.94 2.95
CA TYR A 35 4.84 -14.76 2.23
C TYR A 35 4.96 -13.48 3.06
N VAL A 36 4.57 -13.52 4.35
CA VAL A 36 4.71 -12.38 5.27
C VAL A 36 6.16 -11.95 5.41
N LYS A 37 7.10 -12.87 5.58
CA LYS A 37 8.54 -12.55 5.66
C LYS A 37 9.05 -11.88 4.39
N GLN A 38 8.68 -12.42 3.24
CA GLN A 38 9.05 -11.84 1.94
C GLN A 38 8.46 -10.42 1.76
N TRP A 39 7.19 -10.26 2.10
CA TRP A 39 6.49 -8.98 1.95
C TRP A 39 6.97 -7.91 2.92
N THR A 40 7.16 -8.24 4.20
CA THR A 40 7.64 -7.28 5.21
C THR A 40 9.13 -6.96 5.07
N GLY A 41 9.91 -7.85 4.46
CA GLY A 41 11.36 -7.80 4.45
C GLY A 41 11.97 -7.97 5.84
N SER A 42 11.21 -8.49 6.80
CA SER A 42 11.60 -8.62 8.20
C SER A 42 11.63 -10.08 8.64
N ASN A 43 12.75 -10.48 9.24
CA ASN A 43 12.91 -11.82 9.80
C ASN A 43 12.14 -12.02 11.11
N ASN A 44 11.74 -10.93 11.77
CA ASN A 44 11.01 -10.96 13.04
C ASN A 44 9.49 -10.75 12.86
N ALA A 45 8.98 -10.75 11.63
CA ALA A 45 7.55 -10.66 11.39
C ALA A 45 6.82 -11.87 11.97
N GLN A 46 5.81 -11.61 12.79
CA GLN A 46 5.00 -12.64 13.45
C GLN A 46 3.52 -12.41 13.10
N VAL A 47 2.86 -13.51 12.73
CA VAL A 47 1.39 -13.54 12.66
C VAL A 47 0.88 -13.84 14.06
N THR A 48 0.28 -12.85 14.71
CA THR A 48 -0.16 -12.95 16.11
C THR A 48 -1.61 -13.39 16.26
N ASN A 49 -2.41 -13.21 15.22
CA ASN A 49 -3.80 -13.65 15.22
C ASN A 49 -4.24 -14.01 13.81
N TYR A 50 -5.00 -15.12 13.72
CA TYR A 50 -5.70 -15.51 12.49
C TYR A 50 -7.10 -15.99 12.86
N ASN A 51 -8.12 -15.27 12.41
CA ASN A 51 -9.51 -15.67 12.59
C ASN A 51 -10.37 -15.17 11.43
N ASN A 52 -11.04 -16.09 10.74
CA ASN A 52 -12.04 -15.80 9.69
C ASN A 52 -11.54 -14.80 8.61
N GLY A 53 -10.34 -15.00 8.10
CA GLY A 53 -9.77 -14.11 7.07
C GLY A 53 -9.17 -12.81 7.63
N ILE A 54 -9.09 -12.68 8.96
CA ILE A 54 -8.45 -11.53 9.62
C ILE A 54 -7.10 -11.97 10.18
N PHE A 55 -6.05 -11.24 9.80
CA PHE A 55 -4.68 -11.46 10.26
C PHE A 55 -4.18 -10.24 11.01
N THR A 56 -3.45 -10.46 12.08
CA THR A 56 -2.66 -9.41 12.72
C THR A 56 -1.19 -9.78 12.62
N ILE A 57 -0.40 -8.87 12.10
CA ILE A 57 1.04 -9.05 11.89
C ILE A 57 1.76 -7.91 12.58
N GLU A 58 2.77 -8.25 13.37
CA GLU A 58 3.66 -7.28 14.01
C GLU A 58 5.09 -7.52 13.53
N PHE A 59 5.78 -6.46 13.16
CA PHE A 59 7.18 -6.54 12.76
C PHE A 59 7.90 -5.20 12.95
N THR A 60 9.20 -5.30 13.13
CA THR A 60 10.11 -4.17 13.11
C THR A 60 10.97 -4.25 11.87
N THR A 61 11.18 -3.15 11.18
CA THR A 61 12.02 -3.12 9.98
C THR A 61 12.95 -1.92 9.97
N THR A 62 14.21 -2.20 9.62
CA THR A 62 15.21 -1.21 9.21
C THR A 62 15.36 -1.15 7.69
N ASN A 63 14.87 -2.17 6.98
CA ASN A 63 15.04 -2.31 5.53
C ASN A 63 14.26 -1.29 4.70
N ARG A 64 13.31 -0.60 5.34
CA ARG A 64 12.48 0.42 4.69
C ARG A 64 12.96 1.85 4.96
N ILE A 65 14.05 1.99 5.73
CA ILE A 65 14.65 3.26 6.08
C ILE A 65 15.99 3.38 5.36
N SER A 66 16.13 4.41 4.55
CA SER A 66 17.38 4.77 3.88
C SER A 66 17.82 6.13 4.39
N ASN A 67 18.98 6.21 5.03
CA ASN A 67 19.52 7.45 5.59
C ASN A 67 20.45 8.14 4.61
N LYS A 68 20.30 9.45 4.47
CA LYS A 68 21.21 10.32 3.72
C LYS A 68 21.41 11.60 4.54
N ASP A 69 22.50 11.67 5.26
CA ASP A 69 22.88 12.81 6.10
C ASP A 69 21.77 13.18 7.12
N GLU A 70 21.17 14.37 6.99
CA GLU A 70 20.09 14.87 7.83
C GLU A 70 18.71 14.35 7.42
N TYR A 71 18.61 13.61 6.31
CA TYR A 71 17.34 13.10 5.75
C TYR A 71 17.31 11.58 5.72
N PHE A 72 16.13 11.02 5.89
CA PHE A 72 15.89 9.62 5.63
C PHE A 72 14.55 9.40 4.95
N THR A 73 14.40 8.25 4.30
CA THR A 73 13.17 7.85 3.65
C THR A 73 12.60 6.60 4.31
N TYR A 74 11.27 6.54 4.35
CA TYR A 74 10.55 5.34 4.77
C TYR A 74 9.57 4.93 3.69
N LYS A 75 9.71 3.69 3.21
CA LYS A 75 8.83 3.12 2.20
C LYS A 75 7.62 2.48 2.86
N LEU A 76 6.41 2.95 2.49
CA LEU A 76 5.17 2.39 3.00
C LEU A 76 5.05 0.90 2.64
N PRO A 77 4.68 0.05 3.61
CA PRO A 77 4.42 -1.36 3.34
C PRO A 77 3.12 -1.51 2.55
N GLU A 78 3.18 -2.18 1.41
CA GLU A 78 2.02 -2.54 0.62
C GLU A 78 2.11 -4.01 0.21
N ILE A 79 0.99 -4.71 0.21
CA ILE A 79 0.92 -6.07 -0.33
C ILE A 79 1.13 -5.96 -1.84
N PRO A 80 2.15 -6.63 -2.40
CA PRO A 80 2.40 -6.55 -3.83
C PRO A 80 1.28 -7.27 -4.59
N PHE A 81 0.52 -6.51 -5.37
CA PHE A 81 -0.32 -7.07 -6.42
C PHE A 81 0.52 -7.17 -7.70
N SER A 82 0.38 -8.28 -8.43
CA SER A 82 1.06 -8.43 -9.70
C SER A 82 0.63 -7.32 -10.65
N SER A 83 1.54 -6.41 -10.97
CA SER A 83 1.32 -5.43 -12.02
C SER A 83 1.27 -6.15 -13.36
N ARG A 84 0.25 -5.87 -14.17
CA ARG A 84 0.20 -6.35 -15.54
C ARG A 84 0.80 -5.28 -16.43
N VAL A 85 1.81 -5.64 -17.21
CA VAL A 85 2.28 -4.78 -18.29
C VAL A 85 1.14 -4.57 -19.27
N LEU A 86 0.66 -3.33 -19.34
CA LEU A 86 -0.47 -2.96 -20.17
C LEU A 86 0.04 -2.43 -21.52
N ASN A 87 -0.44 -3.03 -22.61
CA ASN A 87 -0.19 -2.52 -23.95
C ASN A 87 -0.76 -1.11 -24.12
N SER A 88 -0.21 -0.34 -25.07
CA SER A 88 -0.71 1.02 -25.33
C SER A 88 -2.13 1.06 -25.89
N LYS A 89 -2.52 0.05 -26.65
CA LYS A 89 -3.86 -0.11 -27.26
C LYS A 89 -4.32 -1.55 -27.23
N ARG A 90 -5.63 -1.75 -27.18
CA ARG A 90 -6.29 -3.06 -27.34
C ARG A 90 -7.44 -2.97 -28.31
N ASN A 91 -7.59 -4.01 -29.14
CA ASN A 91 -8.69 -4.15 -30.09
C ASN A 91 -9.73 -5.19 -29.61
N GLN A 92 -9.41 -5.94 -28.54
CA GLN A 92 -10.29 -6.91 -27.94
C GLN A 92 -10.54 -6.57 -26.47
N PRO A 93 -11.68 -6.95 -25.90
CA PRO A 93 -11.95 -6.77 -24.48
C PRO A 93 -10.86 -7.39 -23.60
N LEU A 94 -10.60 -6.78 -22.45
CA LEU A 94 -9.71 -7.28 -21.40
C LEU A 94 -10.59 -7.87 -20.30
N GLU A 95 -10.40 -9.14 -20.01
CA GLU A 95 -11.02 -9.80 -18.87
C GLU A 95 -10.14 -9.61 -17.62
N ILE A 96 -10.77 -9.15 -16.54
CA ILE A 96 -10.19 -9.03 -15.22
C ILE A 96 -10.73 -10.19 -14.39
N PRO A 97 -9.93 -11.23 -14.10
CA PRO A 97 -10.42 -12.45 -13.45
C PRO A 97 -11.01 -12.21 -12.06
N TYR A 98 -10.51 -11.20 -11.36
CA TYR A 98 -10.98 -10.83 -10.02
C TYR A 98 -11.15 -9.32 -9.91
N LEU A 99 -12.29 -8.88 -9.39
CA LEU A 99 -12.50 -7.47 -9.03
C LEU A 99 -11.63 -7.12 -7.83
N SER A 100 -10.84 -6.08 -7.97
CA SER A 100 -10.00 -5.56 -6.88
C SER A 100 -10.75 -4.47 -6.13
N ASP A 101 -10.83 -4.60 -4.81
CA ASP A 101 -11.24 -3.55 -3.88
C ASP A 101 -10.28 -3.59 -2.71
N VAL A 102 -9.33 -2.64 -2.72
CA VAL A 102 -8.19 -2.61 -1.80
C VAL A 102 -8.16 -1.27 -1.10
N LEU A 103 -8.11 -1.32 0.21
CA LEU A 103 -7.95 -0.16 1.08
C LEU A 103 -6.71 -0.31 1.96
N TYR A 104 -5.83 0.67 1.92
CA TYR A 104 -4.73 0.85 2.86
C TYR A 104 -5.02 2.07 3.74
N ASP A 105 -4.99 1.89 5.06
CA ASP A 105 -5.14 2.95 6.06
C ASP A 105 -3.87 2.97 6.92
N TYR A 106 -3.00 3.96 6.70
CA TYR A 106 -1.76 4.14 7.45
C TYR A 106 -1.96 5.21 8.52
N ARG A 107 -1.60 4.86 9.75
CA ARG A 107 -1.51 5.76 10.90
C ARG A 107 -0.07 5.77 11.37
N ILE A 108 0.61 6.90 11.18
CA ILE A 108 2.05 7.01 11.40
C ILE A 108 2.28 7.99 12.52
N SER A 109 3.04 7.57 13.53
CA SER A 109 3.50 8.41 14.63
C SER A 109 5.00 8.62 14.50
N LEU A 110 5.43 9.87 14.63
CA LEU A 110 6.84 10.26 14.54
C LEU A 110 7.40 10.51 15.95
N SER A 111 8.68 10.18 16.16
CA SER A 111 9.41 10.63 17.34
C SER A 111 9.66 12.15 17.26
N ASP A 112 9.87 12.79 18.40
CA ASP A 112 10.07 14.26 18.49
C ASP A 112 11.32 14.74 17.75
N SER A 113 12.27 13.82 17.48
CA SER A 113 13.53 14.10 16.78
C SER A 113 13.39 14.11 15.25
N ILE A 114 12.19 13.94 14.70
CA ILE A 114 11.97 13.86 13.25
C ILE A 114 10.85 14.78 12.81
N GLU A 115 11.01 15.31 11.58
CA GLU A 115 10.02 16.15 10.92
C GLU A 115 9.71 15.62 9.51
N LEU A 116 8.42 15.66 9.13
CA LEU A 116 7.99 15.25 7.81
C LEU A 116 8.31 16.34 6.79
N GLN A 117 9.05 15.99 5.74
CA GLN A 117 9.40 16.88 4.63
C GLN A 117 8.54 16.66 3.39
N SER A 118 8.19 15.39 3.11
CA SER A 118 7.40 15.06 1.92
C SER A 118 6.50 13.86 2.13
N ILE A 119 5.30 13.96 1.58
CA ILE A 119 4.26 12.93 1.57
C ILE A 119 3.75 12.68 0.15
N PRO A 120 3.11 11.54 -0.11
CA PRO A 120 2.41 11.29 -1.35
C PRO A 120 1.39 12.39 -1.66
N ARG A 121 1.34 12.81 -2.93
CA ARG A 121 0.35 13.79 -3.37
C ARG A 121 -1.05 13.20 -3.30
N ILE A 122 -1.99 14.02 -2.82
CA ILE A 122 -3.42 13.73 -2.93
C ILE A 122 -3.78 13.57 -4.41
N LYS A 123 -4.42 12.48 -4.75
CA LYS A 123 -4.83 12.18 -6.11
C LYS A 123 -6.12 11.37 -6.09
N THR A 124 -7.11 11.81 -6.83
CA THR A 124 -8.36 11.08 -7.04
C THR A 124 -8.60 10.85 -8.52
N ILE A 125 -8.87 9.61 -8.90
CA ILE A 125 -9.39 9.20 -10.21
C ILE A 125 -10.64 8.39 -9.95
N ASN A 126 -11.76 8.83 -10.53
CA ASN A 126 -13.02 8.08 -10.49
C ASN A 126 -13.61 8.07 -11.90
N ASN A 127 -13.80 6.88 -12.44
CA ASN A 127 -14.37 6.70 -13.77
C ASN A 127 -15.26 5.44 -13.82
N SER A 128 -15.81 5.12 -14.99
CA SER A 128 -16.73 3.98 -15.16
C SER A 128 -16.09 2.61 -14.91
N VAL A 129 -14.76 2.54 -14.89
CA VAL A 129 -14.01 1.28 -14.74
C VAL A 129 -13.61 1.05 -13.29
N GLY A 130 -13.32 2.12 -12.53
CA GLY A 130 -12.87 1.99 -11.16
C GLY A 130 -12.54 3.32 -10.49
N THR A 131 -11.94 3.20 -9.30
CA THR A 131 -11.52 4.33 -8.47
C THR A 131 -10.08 4.12 -8.00
N PHE A 132 -9.29 5.17 -8.03
CA PHE A 132 -8.03 5.30 -7.33
C PHE A 132 -8.06 6.59 -6.52
N ASP A 133 -7.76 6.50 -5.24
CA ASP A 133 -7.82 7.64 -4.33
C ASP A 133 -6.70 7.61 -3.30
N ILE A 134 -6.04 8.74 -3.07
CA ILE A 134 -5.08 8.95 -1.99
C ILE A 134 -5.46 10.21 -1.23
N GLU A 135 -5.77 10.05 0.03
CA GLU A 135 -5.96 11.13 0.99
C GLU A 135 -4.82 11.14 2.00
N THR A 136 -4.35 12.33 2.36
CA THR A 136 -3.32 12.50 3.38
C THR A 136 -3.70 13.61 4.35
N LYS A 137 -3.53 13.35 5.65
CA LYS A 137 -3.74 14.32 6.73
C LYS A 137 -2.52 14.30 7.64
N THR A 138 -2.05 15.47 8.00
CA THR A 138 -0.94 15.66 8.95
C THR A 138 -1.44 16.47 10.13
N GLN A 139 -1.14 16.03 11.34
CA GLN A 139 -1.46 16.75 12.56
C GLN A 139 -0.36 16.51 13.60
N ASN A 140 0.39 17.57 13.92
CA ASN A 140 1.54 17.51 14.84
C ASN A 140 2.53 16.40 14.37
N SER A 141 2.84 15.43 15.24
CA SER A 141 3.70 14.27 14.97
C SER A 141 2.95 13.06 14.39
N SER A 142 1.74 13.25 13.90
CA SER A 142 0.90 12.18 13.32
C SER A 142 0.63 12.42 11.86
N ILE A 143 0.68 11.34 11.06
CA ILE A 143 0.34 11.33 9.64
C ILE A 143 -0.69 10.22 9.41
N SER A 144 -1.78 10.53 8.72
CA SER A 144 -2.75 9.55 8.23
C SER A 144 -2.75 9.57 6.71
N ILE A 145 -2.59 8.40 6.10
CA ILE A 145 -2.66 8.22 4.65
C ILE A 145 -3.66 7.13 4.36
N LYS A 146 -4.68 7.44 3.55
CA LYS A 146 -5.63 6.45 3.03
C LYS A 146 -5.43 6.31 1.54
N LYS A 147 -5.27 5.08 1.07
CA LYS A 147 -5.16 4.75 -0.35
C LYS A 147 -6.21 3.71 -0.70
N LYS A 148 -7.07 4.03 -1.65
CA LYS A 148 -8.07 3.11 -2.20
C LYS A 148 -7.78 2.81 -3.66
N TYR A 149 -7.89 1.54 -4.04
CA TYR A 149 -7.87 1.07 -5.42
C TYR A 149 -9.00 0.08 -5.64
N GLU A 150 -9.91 0.39 -6.55
CA GLU A 150 -11.08 -0.40 -6.84
C GLU A 150 -11.27 -0.59 -8.35
N ILE A 151 -11.46 -1.82 -8.79
CA ILE A 151 -11.90 -2.16 -10.15
C ILE A 151 -13.34 -2.63 -10.08
N LYS A 152 -14.22 -1.97 -10.83
CA LYS A 152 -15.68 -2.18 -10.81
C LYS A 152 -16.19 -3.10 -11.91
N LYS A 153 -15.35 -3.40 -12.92
CA LYS A 153 -15.75 -4.17 -14.10
C LYS A 153 -14.81 -5.33 -14.35
N GLN A 154 -15.36 -6.53 -14.56
CA GLN A 154 -14.59 -7.70 -14.98
C GLN A 154 -14.23 -7.66 -16.48
N LEU A 155 -15.05 -7.02 -17.31
CA LEU A 155 -14.83 -6.92 -18.75
C LEU A 155 -14.63 -5.45 -19.13
N ILE A 156 -13.42 -5.14 -19.60
CA ILE A 156 -13.03 -3.79 -20.05
C ILE A 156 -13.02 -3.77 -21.57
N TYR A 157 -13.93 -3.04 -22.18
CA TYR A 157 -14.02 -2.90 -23.63
C TYR A 157 -12.91 -1.98 -24.19
N PRO A 158 -12.55 -2.11 -25.48
CA PRO A 158 -11.49 -1.30 -26.11
C PRO A 158 -11.66 0.23 -25.93
N ASN A 159 -12.88 0.74 -25.94
CA ASN A 159 -13.18 2.15 -25.71
C ASN A 159 -13.02 2.59 -24.25
N GLU A 160 -13.02 1.67 -23.29
CA GLU A 160 -12.79 1.93 -21.86
C GLU A 160 -11.35 1.63 -21.44
N TYR A 161 -10.58 0.98 -22.30
CA TYR A 161 -9.25 0.49 -21.96
C TYR A 161 -8.29 1.60 -21.52
N GLN A 162 -8.39 2.80 -22.10
CA GLN A 162 -7.57 3.94 -21.68
C GLN A 162 -7.90 4.40 -20.25
N LEU A 163 -9.16 4.34 -19.83
CA LEU A 163 -9.59 4.66 -18.46
C LEU A 163 -9.00 3.66 -17.47
N PHE A 164 -9.06 2.36 -17.79
CA PHE A 164 -8.45 1.31 -17.00
C PHE A 164 -6.93 1.48 -16.89
N ARG A 165 -6.26 1.75 -18.02
CA ARG A 165 -4.81 1.93 -18.06
C ARG A 165 -4.37 3.12 -17.20
N THR A 166 -5.08 4.24 -17.26
CA THR A 166 -4.80 5.41 -16.42
C THR A 166 -4.92 5.08 -14.95
N LEU A 167 -5.98 4.36 -14.55
CA LEU A 167 -6.21 3.94 -13.18
C LEU A 167 -5.10 3.01 -12.67
N ASN A 168 -4.74 1.99 -13.47
CA ASN A 168 -3.70 1.03 -13.12
C ASN A 168 -2.32 1.68 -13.02
N ASN A 169 -1.97 2.55 -13.95
CA ASN A 169 -0.69 3.28 -13.92
C ASN A 169 -0.57 4.16 -12.68
N GLU A 170 -1.64 4.84 -12.25
CA GLU A 170 -1.60 5.64 -11.02
C GLU A 170 -1.43 4.75 -9.79
N ASN A 171 -2.07 3.58 -9.75
CA ASN A 171 -1.83 2.63 -8.67
C ASN A 171 -0.38 2.15 -8.63
N GLU A 172 0.22 1.81 -9.79
CA GLU A 172 1.62 1.37 -9.88
C GLU A 172 2.60 2.47 -9.47
N ILE A 173 2.43 3.70 -9.99
CA ILE A 173 3.29 4.85 -9.65
C ILE A 173 3.24 5.16 -8.14
N ASN A 174 2.10 4.89 -7.49
CA ASN A 174 1.90 5.16 -6.08
C ASN A 174 2.09 3.92 -5.20
N GLN A 175 2.52 2.79 -5.75
CA GLN A 175 2.82 1.59 -4.98
C GLN A 175 4.13 1.77 -4.20
N GLY A 176 4.06 1.55 -2.87
CA GLY A 176 5.23 1.64 -1.99
C GLY A 176 5.90 3.01 -2.01
N LYS A 177 5.12 4.09 -2.05
CA LYS A 177 5.64 5.47 -1.96
C LYS A 177 6.49 5.66 -0.72
N GLU A 178 7.51 6.49 -0.89
CA GLU A 178 8.41 6.90 0.18
C GLU A 178 7.93 8.19 0.83
N LEU A 179 8.01 8.22 2.15
CA LEU A 179 7.92 9.42 2.98
C LEU A 179 9.34 9.92 3.20
N ILE A 180 9.54 11.22 3.17
CA ILE A 180 10.84 11.86 3.41
C ILE A 180 10.76 12.60 4.73
N PHE A 181 11.73 12.35 5.59
CA PHE A 181 11.86 12.94 6.91
C PHE A 181 13.21 13.62 7.09
N GLU A 182 13.24 14.64 7.91
CA GLU A 182 14.43 15.34 8.38
C GLU A 182 14.67 15.03 9.87
N ILE A 183 15.93 14.88 10.25
CA ILE A 183 16.36 14.70 11.64
C ILE A 183 16.60 16.08 12.22
N LYS A 184 15.95 16.39 13.35
CA LYS A 184 16.11 17.65 14.09
C LYS A 184 17.35 17.68 14.94
#